data_a75862b82ed1f886fca07a3bcc54bb6f
#
_entry.id   a75862b82ed1f886fca07a3bcc54bb6f
#
_cell.length_a   1.000
_cell.length_b   1.000
_cell.length_c   1.000
_cell.angle_alpha   90.00
_cell.angle_beta   90.00
_cell.angle_gamma   90.00
#
_symmetry.space_group_name_H-M   'P 1'
#
loop_
_entity.id
_entity.type
_entity.pdbx_description
1 polymer ?
#
loop_
_entity_poly.entity_id
_entity_poly.type
_entity_poly.pdbx_seq_one_letter_code
_entity_poly.pdbx_strand_id
1 'polypeptide(L)'
;KVLNVEDLPVDHYKIYKNLVDYRYVNENELFKRFQHKLIVERHKPNDASSIELKRKYVSKIYHLRHENVVAYCYADEFFREATDLIRVDKPFNKQIREKQGKQNKRGIPQGTPLSATLANIYMLDFDAKIYEEASKPYKNVYYQRYSDDLILICNQEDEKYFYDLIREEVEYKAHLEIQESKTHVYRYELDHNNALVGGIFKDGVV
;
A
#
# COMPACT_ATOMS: atom_id res chain seq x y z
N LYS A 1 -7.46 -2.09 -21.86
CA LYS A 1 -8.92 -2.00 -22.06
C LYS A 1 -9.50 -0.81 -21.31
N VAL A 2 -9.26 -0.65 -20.00
CA VAL A 2 -9.80 0.44 -19.18
C VAL A 2 -9.46 1.84 -19.74
N LEU A 3 -8.27 2.02 -20.30
CA LEU A 3 -7.81 3.29 -20.85
C LEU A 3 -7.95 3.37 -22.39
N ASN A 4 -8.64 2.45 -23.03
CA ASN A 4 -8.73 2.32 -24.51
C ASN A 4 -7.36 2.30 -25.21
N VAL A 5 -6.34 1.80 -24.55
CA VAL A 5 -4.98 1.64 -25.08
C VAL A 5 -4.74 0.15 -25.30
N GLU A 6 -4.43 -0.24 -26.53
CA GLU A 6 -4.12 -1.64 -26.86
C GLU A 6 -2.77 -2.05 -26.28
N ASP A 7 -1.76 -1.18 -26.42
CA ASP A 7 -0.40 -1.39 -25.93
C ASP A 7 0.13 -0.16 -25.19
N LEU A 8 0.91 -0.40 -24.13
CA LEU A 8 1.64 0.66 -23.47
C LEU A 8 2.83 1.10 -24.32
N PRO A 9 3.16 2.42 -24.35
CA PRO A 9 4.43 2.89 -24.90
C PRO A 9 5.60 2.12 -24.29
N VAL A 10 6.65 1.87 -25.11
CA VAL A 10 7.77 0.97 -24.73
C VAL A 10 8.46 1.42 -23.44
N ASP A 11 8.60 2.72 -23.22
CA ASP A 11 9.17 3.30 -22.00
C ASP A 11 8.27 3.08 -20.78
N HIS A 12 6.95 3.30 -20.91
CA HIS A 12 5.96 3.03 -19.87
C HIS A 12 5.91 1.53 -19.53
N TYR A 13 5.95 0.67 -20.54
CA TYR A 13 5.99 -0.78 -20.34
C TYR A 13 7.24 -1.22 -19.56
N LYS A 14 8.41 -0.65 -19.87
CA LYS A 14 9.65 -0.92 -19.12
C LYS A 14 9.53 -0.52 -17.65
N ILE A 15 8.99 0.67 -17.38
CA ILE A 15 8.76 1.14 -16.01
C ILE A 15 7.80 0.22 -15.27
N TYR A 16 6.66 -0.11 -15.90
CA TYR A 16 5.68 -1.03 -15.33
C TYR A 16 6.29 -2.40 -15.02
N LYS A 17 7.04 -2.97 -15.97
CA LYS A 17 7.71 -4.26 -15.78
C LYS A 17 8.69 -4.24 -14.60
N ASN A 18 9.48 -3.17 -14.47
CA ASN A 18 10.40 -3.02 -13.34
C ASN A 18 9.65 -2.88 -12.01
N LEU A 19 8.46 -2.28 -12.04
CA LEU A 19 7.65 -2.10 -10.85
C LEU A 19 7.00 -3.40 -10.36
N VAL A 20 6.56 -4.26 -11.27
CA VAL A 20 5.94 -5.56 -10.93
C VAL A 20 6.96 -6.68 -10.68
N ASP A 21 8.18 -6.52 -11.18
CA ASP A 21 9.31 -7.44 -10.99
C ASP A 21 10.42 -6.78 -10.16
N TYR A 22 10.01 -6.10 -9.08
CA TYR A 22 10.95 -5.38 -8.23
C TYR A 22 11.83 -6.34 -7.42
N ARG A 23 13.01 -5.85 -7.08
CA ARG A 23 13.97 -6.55 -6.25
C ARG A 23 14.15 -5.79 -4.94
N TYR A 24 14.36 -6.51 -3.87
CA TYR A 24 14.51 -5.93 -2.55
C TYR A 24 15.60 -6.62 -1.74
N VAL A 25 16.06 -5.93 -0.71
CA VAL A 25 17.02 -6.45 0.27
C VAL A 25 16.41 -6.29 1.66
N ASN A 26 16.59 -7.27 2.52
CA ASN A 26 16.18 -7.15 3.91
C ASN A 26 17.12 -6.21 4.65
N GLU A 27 16.55 -5.15 5.26
CA GLU A 27 17.31 -4.11 5.92
C GLU A 27 18.20 -4.65 7.05
N ASN A 28 17.71 -5.59 7.86
CA ASN A 28 18.50 -6.18 8.96
C ASN A 28 19.69 -6.98 8.44
N GLU A 29 19.56 -7.66 7.31
CA GLU A 29 20.66 -8.42 6.71
C GLU A 29 21.70 -7.49 6.11
N LEU A 30 21.24 -6.43 5.44
CA LEU A 30 22.10 -5.38 4.92
C LEU A 30 22.86 -4.68 6.04
N PHE A 31 22.17 -4.32 7.13
CA PHE A 31 22.80 -3.74 8.31
C PHE A 31 23.90 -4.67 8.87
N LYS A 32 23.61 -5.94 9.10
CA LYS A 32 24.59 -6.90 9.62
C LYS A 32 25.83 -7.03 8.73
N ARG A 33 25.64 -6.96 7.39
CA ARG A 33 26.75 -7.04 6.42
C ARG A 33 27.68 -5.83 6.49
N PHE A 34 27.12 -4.63 6.70
CA PHE A 34 27.85 -3.36 6.63
C PHE A 34 27.98 -2.62 7.96
N GLN A 35 27.48 -3.12 9.09
CA GLN A 35 27.44 -2.43 10.38
C GLN A 35 28.80 -1.90 10.88
N HIS A 36 29.91 -2.47 10.41
CA HIS A 36 31.26 -2.08 10.79
C HIS A 36 31.85 -0.97 9.92
N LYS A 37 31.15 -0.56 8.85
CA LYS A 37 31.64 0.45 7.90
C LYS A 37 30.52 1.34 7.33
N LEU A 38 29.48 1.60 8.11
CA LEU A 38 28.36 2.49 7.71
C LEU A 38 28.89 3.90 7.40
N ILE A 39 28.22 4.56 6.46
CA ILE A 39 28.56 5.94 6.05
C ILE A 39 27.75 6.89 6.91
N VAL A 40 28.45 7.78 7.64
CA VAL A 40 27.86 8.78 8.52
C VAL A 40 28.29 10.18 8.10
N GLU A 41 27.40 11.14 8.29
CA GLU A 41 27.73 12.56 8.17
C GLU A 41 28.35 13.09 9.47
N ARG A 42 29.43 13.84 9.35
CA ARG A 42 30.09 14.54 10.44
C ARG A 42 30.48 15.95 10.01
N HIS A 43 30.30 16.91 10.91
CA HIS A 43 30.87 18.24 10.71
C HIS A 43 32.39 18.17 10.85
N LYS A 44 33.11 18.94 10.02
CA LYS A 44 34.58 19.05 10.15
C LYS A 44 34.92 19.74 11.46
N PRO A 45 35.97 19.31 12.18
CA PRO A 45 36.33 19.88 13.46
C PRO A 45 36.59 21.41 13.44
N ASN A 46 37.05 21.93 12.32
CA ASN A 46 37.43 23.33 12.16
C ASN A 46 36.43 24.15 11.31
N ASP A 47 35.33 23.53 10.84
CA ASP A 47 34.35 24.21 10.01
C ASP A 47 32.98 23.52 10.19
N ALA A 48 32.14 24.08 11.06
CA ALA A 48 30.83 23.56 11.36
C ALA A 48 29.85 23.65 10.17
N SER A 49 30.14 24.45 9.17
CA SER A 49 29.34 24.54 7.92
C SER A 49 29.68 23.47 6.90
N SER A 50 30.82 22.79 7.05
CA SER A 50 31.30 21.78 6.13
C SER A 50 31.01 20.36 6.68
N ILE A 51 30.36 19.56 5.85
CA ILE A 51 30.02 18.15 6.16
C ILE A 51 31.01 17.24 5.45
N GLU A 52 31.46 16.20 6.15
CA GLU A 52 32.28 15.12 5.59
C GLU A 52 31.62 13.77 5.84
N LEU A 53 31.80 12.84 4.90
CA LEU A 53 31.35 11.46 5.05
C LEU A 53 32.46 10.61 5.67
N LYS A 54 32.15 9.91 6.75
CA LYS A 54 33.09 9.00 7.43
C LYS A 54 32.52 7.60 7.57
N ARG A 55 33.41 6.62 7.72
CA ARG A 55 33.03 5.27 8.07
C ARG A 55 32.91 5.14 9.59
N LYS A 56 31.81 4.47 10.01
CA LYS A 56 31.56 4.23 11.43
C LYS A 56 31.00 2.84 11.67
N TYR A 57 31.45 2.21 12.75
CA TYR A 57 30.79 1.03 13.31
C TYR A 57 29.56 1.43 14.12
N VAL A 58 28.43 0.75 13.87
CA VAL A 58 27.20 0.88 14.66
C VAL A 58 26.75 -0.50 15.10
N SER A 59 26.63 -0.71 16.40
CA SER A 59 26.39 -2.04 16.97
C SER A 59 24.96 -2.56 16.79
N LYS A 60 23.99 -1.66 16.70
CA LYS A 60 22.56 -2.02 16.63
C LYS A 60 21.80 -1.11 15.68
N ILE A 61 20.85 -1.67 14.94
CA ILE A 61 20.10 -0.98 13.90
C ILE A 61 19.30 0.22 14.43
N TYR A 62 18.79 0.16 15.65
CA TYR A 62 18.03 1.29 16.22
C TYR A 62 18.91 2.50 16.56
N HIS A 63 20.24 2.36 16.59
CA HIS A 63 21.17 3.49 16.76
C HIS A 63 21.37 4.31 15.47
N LEU A 64 20.93 3.81 14.30
CA LEU A 64 21.14 4.49 13.02
C LEU A 64 20.66 5.95 13.03
N ARG A 65 19.50 6.21 13.67
CA ARG A 65 18.92 7.57 13.75
C ARG A 65 19.76 8.54 14.59
N HIS A 66 20.47 8.04 15.61
CA HIS A 66 21.29 8.85 16.51
C HIS A 66 22.69 9.10 15.99
N GLU A 67 23.12 8.34 14.97
CA GLU A 67 24.48 8.37 14.45
C GLU A 67 24.62 9.10 13.12
N ASN A 68 23.56 9.76 12.64
CA ASN A 68 23.52 10.44 11.34
C ASN A 68 24.01 9.55 10.19
N VAL A 69 23.55 8.29 10.18
CA VAL A 69 23.86 7.34 9.11
C VAL A 69 23.08 7.72 7.87
N VAL A 70 23.79 7.97 6.77
CA VAL A 70 23.21 8.35 5.48
C VAL A 70 23.17 7.20 4.48
N ALA A 71 24.06 6.19 4.64
CA ALA A 71 24.03 5.00 3.82
C ALA A 71 24.68 3.79 4.52
N TYR A 72 24.24 2.60 4.15
CA TYR A 72 24.86 1.35 4.61
C TYR A 72 26.23 1.12 3.94
N CYS A 73 26.34 1.41 2.64
CA CYS A 73 27.54 1.28 1.82
C CYS A 73 27.40 2.11 0.56
N TYR A 74 28.47 2.23 -0.21
CA TYR A 74 28.39 2.73 -1.58
C TYR A 74 27.84 1.66 -2.53
N ALA A 75 27.32 2.08 -3.68
CA ALA A 75 26.71 1.18 -4.66
C ALA A 75 27.69 0.10 -5.17
N ASP A 76 28.92 0.48 -5.46
CA ASP A 76 29.98 -0.44 -5.90
C ASP A 76 30.34 -1.49 -4.83
N GLU A 77 30.34 -1.09 -3.56
CA GLU A 77 30.54 -2.04 -2.43
C GLU A 77 29.38 -3.02 -2.33
N PHE A 78 28.13 -2.52 -2.47
CA PHE A 78 26.96 -3.39 -2.46
C PHE A 78 27.05 -4.45 -3.56
N PHE A 79 27.33 -4.04 -4.78
CA PHE A 79 27.42 -4.98 -5.91
C PHE A 79 28.59 -5.94 -5.80
N ARG A 80 29.66 -5.60 -5.08
CA ARG A 80 30.78 -6.49 -4.82
C ARG A 80 30.53 -7.45 -3.66
N GLU A 81 29.85 -7.02 -2.59
CA GLU A 81 29.86 -7.71 -1.30
C GLU A 81 28.48 -8.22 -0.85
N ALA A 82 27.37 -7.80 -1.48
CA ALA A 82 26.02 -8.05 -0.95
C ALA A 82 24.97 -8.38 -2.01
N THR A 83 25.35 -8.74 -3.22
CA THR A 83 24.41 -9.15 -4.28
C THR A 83 23.63 -10.41 -3.92
N ASP A 84 24.18 -11.26 -3.07
CA ASP A 84 23.55 -12.45 -2.51
C ASP A 84 22.34 -12.13 -1.62
N LEU A 85 22.25 -10.90 -1.12
CA LEU A 85 21.12 -10.41 -0.33
C LEU A 85 19.92 -9.98 -1.19
N ILE A 86 20.10 -9.82 -2.50
CA ILE A 86 19.02 -9.41 -3.41
C ILE A 86 17.99 -10.53 -3.50
N ARG A 87 16.76 -10.19 -3.21
CA ARG A 87 15.60 -11.10 -3.26
C ARG A 87 14.64 -10.64 -4.33
N VAL A 88 13.97 -11.60 -4.94
CA VAL A 88 12.89 -11.39 -5.90
C VAL A 88 11.71 -12.22 -5.42
N ASP A 89 10.53 -11.61 -5.33
CA ASP A 89 9.32 -12.38 -5.10
C ASP A 89 9.02 -13.21 -6.35
N LYS A 90 9.05 -14.53 -6.20
CA LYS A 90 8.77 -15.45 -7.32
C LYS A 90 7.34 -15.23 -7.78
N PRO A 91 7.09 -15.30 -9.11
CA PRO A 91 5.74 -15.23 -9.66
C PRO A 91 4.86 -16.29 -8.99
N PHE A 92 3.61 -15.92 -8.78
CA PHE A 92 2.63 -16.75 -8.10
C PHE A 92 2.49 -18.12 -8.76
N ASN A 93 2.71 -19.14 -7.98
CA ASN A 93 2.28 -20.48 -8.27
C ASN A 93 1.22 -20.90 -7.24
N LYS A 94 -0.04 -21.04 -7.70
CA LYS A 94 -1.18 -21.41 -6.86
C LYS A 94 -0.93 -22.72 -6.09
N GLN A 95 -0.23 -23.67 -6.72
CA GLN A 95 0.11 -24.97 -6.12
C GLN A 95 1.14 -24.88 -4.98
N ILE A 96 2.05 -23.89 -5.05
CA ILE A 96 3.04 -23.65 -3.98
C ILE A 96 2.38 -22.98 -2.78
N ARG A 97 1.38 -22.13 -3.00
CA ARG A 97 0.59 -21.49 -1.93
C ARG A 97 -0.14 -22.52 -1.06
N GLU A 98 -0.81 -23.46 -1.70
CA GLU A 98 -1.57 -24.52 -1.03
C GLU A 98 -0.68 -25.46 -0.19
N LYS A 99 0.55 -25.71 -0.65
CA LYS A 99 1.51 -26.58 0.05
C LYS A 99 2.26 -25.92 1.21
N GLN A 100 2.46 -24.61 1.20
CA GLN A 100 3.32 -23.91 2.14
C GLN A 100 2.58 -23.00 3.12
N GLY A 101 1.27 -22.80 2.98
CA GLY A 101 0.48 -21.90 3.84
C GLY A 101 0.94 -20.42 3.83
N LYS A 102 1.89 -20.06 2.94
CA LYS A 102 2.44 -18.71 2.85
C LYS A 102 1.68 -17.91 1.81
N GLN A 103 1.15 -16.76 2.23
CA GLN A 103 0.65 -15.76 1.28
C GLN A 103 1.84 -15.25 0.45
N ASN A 104 1.83 -15.55 -0.85
CA ASN A 104 2.72 -14.86 -1.76
C ASN A 104 2.24 -13.42 -1.85
N LYS A 105 3.05 -12.49 -1.38
CA LYS A 105 2.80 -11.07 -1.53
C LYS A 105 2.87 -10.76 -3.03
N ARG A 106 1.72 -10.38 -3.57
CA ARG A 106 1.58 -9.90 -4.94
C ARG A 106 1.21 -8.44 -4.91
N GLY A 107 1.49 -7.78 -5.98
CA GLY A 107 1.13 -6.41 -6.19
C GLY A 107 2.34 -5.55 -6.50
N ILE A 108 2.13 -4.26 -6.47
CA ILE A 108 3.14 -3.26 -6.67
C ILE A 108 3.73 -2.85 -5.31
N PRO A 109 5.03 -2.46 -5.24
CA PRO A 109 5.64 -2.05 -3.99
C PRO A 109 4.98 -0.78 -3.45
N GLN A 110 4.73 -0.74 -2.14
CA GLN A 110 4.22 0.47 -1.48
C GLN A 110 5.29 1.57 -1.48
N GLY A 111 4.82 2.84 -1.53
CA GLY A 111 5.70 4.02 -1.44
C GLY A 111 6.39 4.42 -2.74
N THR A 112 6.09 3.79 -3.87
CA THR A 112 6.57 4.28 -5.16
C THR A 112 5.62 5.36 -5.72
N PRO A 113 6.13 6.35 -6.48
CA PRO A 113 5.28 7.40 -7.06
C PRO A 113 4.14 6.89 -7.95
N LEU A 114 4.34 5.73 -8.59
CA LEU A 114 3.35 5.14 -9.50
C LEU A 114 2.34 4.23 -8.79
N SER A 115 2.61 3.78 -7.58
CA SER A 115 1.76 2.80 -6.90
C SER A 115 0.34 3.30 -6.68
N ALA A 116 0.17 4.56 -6.25
CA ALA A 116 -1.15 5.17 -6.06
C ALA A 116 -1.91 5.29 -7.39
N THR A 117 -1.23 5.71 -8.45
CA THR A 117 -1.83 5.83 -9.79
C THR A 117 -2.28 4.47 -10.31
N LEU A 118 -1.45 3.44 -10.20
CA LEU A 118 -1.80 2.08 -10.64
C LEU A 118 -2.93 1.48 -9.81
N ALA A 119 -2.95 1.71 -8.49
CA ALA A 119 -4.06 1.28 -7.64
C ALA A 119 -5.38 1.95 -8.05
N ASN A 120 -5.36 3.26 -8.33
CA ASN A 120 -6.56 3.97 -8.82
C ASN A 120 -7.02 3.45 -10.19
N ILE A 121 -6.11 3.21 -11.13
CA ILE A 121 -6.44 2.62 -12.43
C ILE A 121 -7.06 1.23 -12.26
N TYR A 122 -6.53 0.43 -11.34
CA TYR A 122 -7.06 -0.91 -11.05
C TYR A 122 -8.50 -0.87 -10.54
N MET A 123 -8.86 0.15 -9.77
CA MET A 123 -10.18 0.32 -9.16
C MET A 123 -11.18 1.11 -10.01
N LEU A 124 -10.83 1.54 -11.24
CA LEU A 124 -11.72 2.37 -12.08
C LEU A 124 -13.05 1.70 -12.40
N ASP A 125 -13.06 0.41 -12.73
CA ASP A 125 -14.29 -0.31 -13.06
C ASP A 125 -15.18 -0.46 -11.82
N PHE A 126 -14.57 -0.68 -10.66
CA PHE A 126 -15.25 -0.69 -9.37
C PHE A 126 -15.90 0.68 -9.08
N ASP A 127 -15.12 1.76 -9.13
CA ASP A 127 -15.63 3.11 -8.89
C ASP A 127 -16.76 3.46 -9.84
N ALA A 128 -16.61 3.15 -11.14
CA ALA A 128 -17.63 3.41 -12.16
C ALA A 128 -18.95 2.67 -11.83
N LYS A 129 -18.88 1.42 -11.39
CA LYS A 129 -20.05 0.64 -11.03
C LYS A 129 -20.76 1.20 -9.78
N ILE A 130 -20.03 1.57 -8.75
CA ILE A 130 -20.63 2.16 -7.54
C ILE A 130 -21.24 3.52 -7.88
N TYR A 131 -20.58 4.37 -8.67
CA TYR A 131 -21.14 5.66 -9.12
C TYR A 131 -22.41 5.51 -9.97
N GLU A 132 -22.45 4.54 -10.88
CA GLU A 132 -23.62 4.24 -11.68
C GLU A 132 -24.82 3.93 -10.78
N GLU A 133 -24.65 3.07 -9.79
CA GLU A 133 -25.71 2.68 -8.86
C GLU A 133 -26.10 3.83 -7.91
N ALA A 134 -25.13 4.56 -7.38
CA ALA A 134 -25.34 5.69 -6.48
C ALA A 134 -26.04 6.88 -7.14
N SER A 135 -25.82 7.06 -8.45
CA SER A 135 -26.38 8.21 -9.22
C SER A 135 -27.82 7.99 -9.70
N LYS A 136 -28.46 6.86 -9.38
CA LYS A 136 -29.85 6.63 -9.77
C LYS A 136 -30.78 7.63 -9.08
N PRO A 137 -31.76 8.25 -9.78
CA PRO A 137 -32.55 9.38 -9.27
C PRO A 137 -33.33 9.10 -7.98
N TYR A 138 -33.63 7.84 -7.70
CA TYR A 138 -34.37 7.41 -6.49
C TYR A 138 -33.46 6.98 -5.34
N LYS A 139 -32.14 7.08 -5.55
CA LYS A 139 -31.12 6.76 -4.53
C LYS A 139 -30.54 8.06 -3.97
N ASN A 140 -30.48 8.17 -2.67
CA ASN A 140 -29.79 9.26 -1.98
C ASN A 140 -28.50 8.71 -1.38
N VAL A 141 -27.45 8.61 -2.20
CA VAL A 141 -26.19 7.94 -1.85
C VAL A 141 -25.02 8.86 -2.07
N TYR A 142 -24.16 8.94 -1.07
CA TYR A 142 -22.85 9.55 -1.18
C TYR A 142 -21.80 8.46 -1.18
N TYR A 143 -20.88 8.49 -2.14
CA TYR A 143 -19.76 7.56 -2.27
C TYR A 143 -18.47 8.32 -2.44
N GLN A 144 -17.43 7.92 -1.71
CA GLN A 144 -16.07 8.41 -1.89
C GLN A 144 -15.07 7.31 -1.55
N ARG A 145 -14.01 7.23 -2.35
CA ARG A 145 -12.86 6.35 -2.10
C ARG A 145 -11.57 7.17 -2.09
N TYR A 146 -10.71 6.86 -1.14
CA TYR A 146 -9.34 7.37 -1.08
C TYR A 146 -8.37 6.19 -0.90
N SER A 147 -7.67 5.82 -1.98
CA SER A 147 -6.81 4.64 -2.03
C SER A 147 -7.57 3.35 -1.72
N ASP A 148 -7.30 2.73 -0.57
CA ASP A 148 -7.94 1.53 -0.03
C ASP A 148 -9.09 1.83 0.95
N ASP A 149 -9.23 3.07 1.38
CA ASP A 149 -10.33 3.50 2.25
C ASP A 149 -11.55 3.91 1.42
N LEU A 150 -12.73 3.45 1.84
CA LEU A 150 -14.00 3.71 1.18
C LEU A 150 -15.04 4.17 2.21
N ILE A 151 -15.81 5.19 1.85
CA ILE A 151 -17.01 5.60 2.57
C ILE A 151 -18.22 5.61 1.64
N LEU A 152 -19.32 5.02 2.11
CA LEU A 152 -20.61 5.09 1.46
C LEU A 152 -21.67 5.49 2.49
N ILE A 153 -22.47 6.49 2.17
CA ILE A 153 -23.58 6.97 3.00
C ILE A 153 -24.86 6.77 2.19
N CYS A 154 -25.82 6.09 2.73
CA CYS A 154 -27.10 5.82 2.07
C CYS A 154 -28.25 5.76 3.09
N ASN A 155 -29.49 5.69 2.58
CA ASN A 155 -30.63 5.40 3.42
C ASN A 155 -30.55 3.96 3.96
N GLN A 156 -31.11 3.71 5.14
CA GLN A 156 -31.10 2.40 5.80
C GLN A 156 -31.66 1.28 4.92
N GLU A 157 -32.69 1.57 4.13
CA GLU A 157 -33.31 0.63 3.19
C GLU A 157 -32.37 0.16 2.08
N ASP A 158 -31.36 0.97 1.74
CA ASP A 158 -30.36 0.69 0.70
C ASP A 158 -29.08 0.06 1.27
N GLU A 159 -28.90 0.02 2.58
CA GLU A 159 -27.68 -0.45 3.25
C GLU A 159 -27.27 -1.85 2.76
N LYS A 160 -28.19 -2.81 2.83
CA LYS A 160 -27.88 -4.19 2.44
C LYS A 160 -27.50 -4.29 0.96
N TYR A 161 -28.22 -3.58 0.10
CA TYR A 161 -27.94 -3.58 -1.34
C TYR A 161 -26.51 -3.10 -1.64
N PHE A 162 -26.11 -1.95 -1.08
CA PHE A 162 -24.77 -1.40 -1.33
C PHE A 162 -23.67 -2.21 -0.62
N TYR A 163 -23.94 -2.78 0.55
CA TYR A 163 -23.02 -3.68 1.21
C TYR A 163 -22.71 -4.92 0.36
N ASP A 164 -23.74 -5.58 -0.15
CA ASP A 164 -23.61 -6.76 -1.00
C ASP A 164 -22.94 -6.41 -2.34
N LEU A 165 -23.31 -5.27 -2.95
CA LEU A 165 -22.70 -4.78 -4.19
C LEU A 165 -21.19 -4.51 -4.03
N ILE A 166 -20.79 -3.80 -2.97
CA ILE A 166 -19.39 -3.51 -2.69
C ILE A 166 -18.61 -4.81 -2.52
N ARG A 167 -19.14 -5.78 -1.78
CA ARG A 167 -18.48 -7.08 -1.60
C ARG A 167 -18.33 -7.82 -2.91
N GLU A 168 -19.36 -7.87 -3.73
CA GLU A 168 -19.30 -8.51 -5.05
C GLU A 168 -18.23 -7.88 -5.93
N GLU A 169 -18.21 -6.56 -6.05
CA GLU A 169 -17.27 -5.84 -6.91
C GLU A 169 -15.82 -5.97 -6.39
N VAL A 170 -15.60 -5.90 -5.08
CA VAL A 170 -14.26 -6.01 -4.48
C VAL A 170 -13.73 -7.45 -4.51
N GLU A 171 -14.51 -8.41 -4.01
CA GLU A 171 -14.02 -9.78 -3.79
C GLU A 171 -14.02 -10.60 -5.08
N TYR A 172 -15.10 -10.54 -5.87
CA TYR A 172 -15.23 -11.40 -7.06
C TYR A 172 -14.72 -10.75 -8.34
N LYS A 173 -14.86 -9.43 -8.52
CA LYS A 173 -14.43 -8.77 -9.74
C LYS A 173 -13.02 -8.17 -9.63
N ALA A 174 -12.75 -7.44 -8.55
CA ALA A 174 -11.42 -6.89 -8.33
C ALA A 174 -10.44 -7.90 -7.70
N HIS A 175 -10.90 -9.06 -7.23
CA HIS A 175 -10.07 -10.08 -6.58
C HIS A 175 -9.25 -9.54 -5.40
N LEU A 176 -9.85 -8.60 -4.66
CA LEU A 176 -9.29 -8.03 -3.44
C LEU A 176 -10.01 -8.63 -2.22
N GLU A 177 -9.45 -8.39 -1.04
CA GLU A 177 -9.99 -8.88 0.23
C GLU A 177 -10.45 -7.69 1.08
N ILE A 178 -11.69 -7.73 1.57
CA ILE A 178 -12.21 -6.76 2.52
C ILE A 178 -11.72 -7.12 3.92
N GLN A 179 -11.10 -6.16 4.61
CA GLN A 179 -10.62 -6.37 5.97
C GLN A 179 -11.76 -6.13 6.97
N GLU A 180 -12.47 -7.19 7.36
CA GLU A 180 -13.63 -7.15 8.26
C GLU A 180 -13.35 -6.41 9.58
N SER A 181 -12.15 -6.55 10.15
CA SER A 181 -11.78 -5.87 11.40
C SER A 181 -11.71 -4.34 11.30
N LYS A 182 -11.67 -3.79 10.07
CA LYS A 182 -11.65 -2.35 9.79
C LYS A 182 -12.92 -1.87 9.11
N THR A 183 -13.82 -2.78 8.79
CA THR A 183 -15.10 -2.44 8.15
C THR A 183 -16.15 -2.21 9.23
N HIS A 184 -16.77 -1.03 9.22
CA HIS A 184 -17.76 -0.65 10.20
C HIS A 184 -19.01 -0.10 9.50
N VAL A 185 -20.17 -0.48 10.01
CA VAL A 185 -21.45 0.12 9.65
C VAL A 185 -21.86 1.06 10.77
N TYR A 186 -22.13 2.32 10.41
CA TYR A 186 -22.64 3.32 11.33
C TYR A 186 -24.08 3.63 10.95
N ARG A 187 -24.98 3.68 11.93
CA ARG A 187 -26.35 4.13 11.73
C ARG A 187 -26.60 5.41 12.50
N TYR A 188 -27.33 6.33 11.86
CA TYR A 188 -27.66 7.65 12.41
C TYR A 188 -29.16 7.84 12.31
N GLU A 189 -29.76 8.31 13.40
CA GLU A 189 -31.19 8.60 13.50
C GLU A 189 -31.38 9.96 14.17
N LEU A 190 -32.52 10.62 13.94
CA LEU A 190 -32.89 11.80 14.68
C LEU A 190 -33.62 11.39 15.96
N ASP A 191 -33.17 11.90 17.09
CA ASP A 191 -33.87 11.72 18.36
C ASP A 191 -35.14 12.61 18.44
N HIS A 192 -35.86 12.53 19.54
CA HIS A 192 -37.08 13.32 19.83
C HIS A 192 -36.82 14.83 19.91
N ASN A 193 -35.57 15.28 20.01
CA ASN A 193 -35.15 16.67 19.99
C ASN A 193 -34.61 17.12 18.62
N ASN A 194 -34.76 16.31 17.57
CA ASN A 194 -34.13 16.50 16.25
C ASN A 194 -32.59 16.57 16.30
N ALA A 195 -31.95 15.99 17.30
CA ALA A 195 -30.51 15.84 17.34
C ALA A 195 -30.13 14.53 16.64
N LEU A 196 -29.07 14.61 15.82
CA LEU A 196 -28.53 13.42 15.15
C LEU A 196 -27.78 12.57 16.18
N VAL A 197 -28.29 11.36 16.40
CA VAL A 197 -27.68 10.33 17.26
C VAL A 197 -27.30 9.13 16.43
N GLY A 198 -26.17 8.49 16.76
CA GLY A 198 -25.72 7.33 15.99
C GLY A 198 -24.56 6.62 16.65
N GLY A 199 -24.30 5.42 16.14
CA GLY A 199 -23.24 4.57 16.65
C GLY A 199 -22.85 3.46 15.68
N ILE A 200 -21.86 2.68 16.08
CA ILE A 200 -21.44 1.50 15.33
C ILE A 200 -22.52 0.42 15.48
N PHE A 201 -23.05 -0.03 14.35
CA PHE A 201 -23.98 -1.13 14.32
C PHE A 201 -23.24 -2.46 14.40
N LYS A 202 -23.49 -3.21 15.47
CA LYS A 202 -22.97 -4.57 15.64
C LYS A 202 -24.12 -5.49 16.04
N ASP A 203 -24.26 -6.61 15.34
CA ASP A 203 -25.18 -7.70 15.68
C ASP A 203 -26.65 -7.26 15.93
N GLY A 204 -27.11 -6.25 15.20
CA GLY A 204 -28.50 -5.76 15.31
C GLY A 204 -28.72 -4.68 16.37
N VAL A 205 -27.67 -4.18 17.03
CA VAL A 205 -27.74 -3.12 18.05
C VAL A 205 -26.87 -1.94 17.65
N VAL A 206 -27.44 -0.72 17.73
CA VAL A 206 -26.71 0.56 17.59
C VAL A 206 -26.06 0.93 18.91
#